data_54d52cd4b499ddfa4213b090fc5c1186
#
_entry.id   54d52cd4b499ddfa4213b090fc5c1186
#
_cell.length_a   1.000
_cell.length_b   1.000
_cell.length_c   1.000
_cell.angle_alpha   90.00
_cell.angle_beta   90.00
_cell.angle_gamma   90.00
#
_symmetry.space_group_name_H-M   'P 1'
#
loop_
_entity.id
_entity.type
_entity.pdbx_description
1 polymer ?
#
loop_
_entity_poly.entity_id
_entity_poly.type
_entity_poly.pdbx_seq_one_letter_code
_entity_poly.pdbx_strand_id
1 'polypeptide(L)'
;EEGKAQDWYFMAYGHDYRKALRDFTVVSGKMALPPRYAFGYWWSRYWCYTDNELRQLVDNFDTYSIPLDVLVVDMDWHYTEKGKGAWTGYTWNRRLFPDPKGFLQWAGSKQLNVTINLHPADGIKPYEEQYPAMARWMGMNPDEKKDIDWAASDKRFMMKYQSWALPSSRRWLTHCQSLWSKR
;
A
#
# COMPACT_ATOMS: atom_id res chain seq x y z
N GLU A 1 19.90 -14.08 17.77
CA GLU A 1 20.02 -12.62 18.00
C GLU A 1 20.20 -11.89 16.68
N GLU A 2 19.42 -10.85 16.47
CA GLU A 2 19.44 -10.08 15.22
C GLU A 2 20.82 -9.42 15.02
N GLY A 3 21.42 -9.66 13.83
CA GLY A 3 22.73 -9.12 13.46
C GLY A 3 23.96 -9.90 13.94
N LYS A 4 23.79 -11.02 14.65
CA LYS A 4 24.91 -11.87 15.10
C LYS A 4 25.10 -13.14 14.26
N ALA A 5 24.12 -13.51 13.44
CA ALA A 5 24.19 -14.65 12.54
C ALA A 5 23.62 -14.28 11.17
N GLN A 6 24.15 -14.92 10.14
CA GLN A 6 23.62 -14.85 8.77
C GLN A 6 23.29 -16.25 8.32
N ASP A 7 22.13 -16.40 7.70
CA ASP A 7 21.68 -17.64 7.11
C ASP A 7 21.61 -17.48 5.59
N TRP A 8 22.33 -18.32 4.88
CA TRP A 8 22.49 -18.22 3.44
C TRP A 8 22.13 -19.54 2.78
N TYR A 9 21.29 -19.48 1.75
CA TYR A 9 21.02 -20.59 0.86
C TYR A 9 21.69 -20.32 -0.49
N PHE A 10 22.69 -21.14 -0.83
CA PHE A 10 23.32 -21.07 -2.13
C PHE A 10 22.72 -22.14 -3.06
N MET A 11 22.16 -21.74 -4.17
CA MET A 11 21.49 -22.60 -5.13
C MET A 11 22.17 -22.46 -6.51
N ALA A 12 22.80 -23.54 -6.99
CA ALA A 12 23.51 -23.54 -8.27
C ALA A 12 22.91 -24.59 -9.20
N TYR A 13 22.16 -24.17 -10.21
CA TYR A 13 21.44 -25.05 -11.14
C TYR A 13 21.80 -24.83 -12.60
N GLY A 14 22.78 -23.97 -12.90
CA GLY A 14 23.11 -23.60 -14.28
C GLY A 14 21.85 -23.08 -15.00
N HIS A 15 21.45 -23.76 -16.08
CA HIS A 15 20.26 -23.39 -16.85
C HIS A 15 18.99 -24.19 -16.49
N ASP A 16 19.03 -25.04 -15.47
CA ASP A 16 17.83 -25.78 -15.01
C ASP A 16 16.96 -24.92 -14.08
N TYR A 17 16.31 -23.90 -14.65
CA TYR A 17 15.46 -22.96 -13.92
C TYR A 17 14.24 -23.62 -13.28
N ARG A 18 13.71 -24.68 -13.90
CA ARG A 18 12.55 -25.40 -13.36
C ARG A 18 12.90 -26.16 -12.08
N LYS A 19 14.07 -26.78 -12.05
CA LYS A 19 14.60 -27.43 -10.85
C LYS A 19 14.88 -26.41 -9.76
N ALA A 20 15.50 -25.28 -10.08
CA ALA A 20 15.75 -24.18 -9.16
C ALA A 20 14.47 -23.69 -8.47
N LEU A 21 13.43 -23.40 -9.26
CA LEU A 21 12.12 -22.97 -8.71
C LEU A 21 11.48 -24.04 -7.85
N ARG A 22 11.50 -25.31 -8.26
CA ARG A 22 10.95 -26.40 -7.49
C ARG A 22 11.65 -26.55 -6.14
N ASP A 23 12.98 -26.57 -6.14
CA ASP A 23 13.77 -26.73 -4.92
C ASP A 23 13.63 -25.51 -4.02
N PHE A 24 13.53 -24.29 -4.60
CA PHE A 24 13.21 -23.09 -3.83
C PHE A 24 11.87 -23.21 -3.09
N THR A 25 10.83 -23.77 -3.73
CA THR A 25 9.52 -23.97 -3.07
C THR A 25 9.56 -24.99 -1.94
N VAL A 26 10.54 -25.88 -1.89
CA VAL A 26 10.76 -26.78 -0.74
C VAL A 26 11.21 -25.98 0.49
N VAL A 27 12.06 -24.98 0.29
CA VAL A 27 12.58 -24.14 1.37
C VAL A 27 11.59 -23.02 1.77
N SER A 28 11.03 -22.34 0.78
CA SER A 28 10.13 -21.18 1.00
C SER A 28 8.67 -21.55 1.25
N GLY A 29 8.30 -22.81 1.00
CA GLY A 29 6.91 -23.23 0.94
C GLY A 29 6.27 -23.00 -0.44
N LYS A 30 5.10 -23.57 -0.64
CA LYS A 30 4.35 -23.45 -1.90
C LYS A 30 3.81 -22.03 -2.05
N MET A 31 3.95 -21.47 -3.24
CA MET A 31 3.32 -20.19 -3.59
C MET A 31 1.80 -20.34 -3.63
N ALA A 32 1.09 -19.45 -2.97
CA ALA A 32 -0.37 -19.35 -3.11
C ALA A 32 -0.71 -18.90 -4.53
N LEU A 33 -1.78 -19.47 -5.09
CA LEU A 33 -2.30 -18.98 -6.37
C LEU A 33 -2.90 -17.58 -6.16
N PRO A 34 -2.39 -16.54 -6.86
CA PRO A 34 -2.97 -15.21 -6.75
C PRO A 34 -4.39 -15.18 -7.33
N PRO A 35 -5.23 -14.21 -6.92
CA PRO A 35 -6.55 -14.02 -7.52
C PRO A 35 -6.41 -13.61 -8.99
N ARG A 36 -7.44 -13.93 -9.80
CA ARG A 36 -7.39 -13.72 -11.25
C ARG A 36 -7.08 -12.30 -11.67
N TYR A 37 -7.62 -11.31 -10.98
CA TYR A 37 -7.38 -9.89 -11.29
C TYR A 37 -5.90 -9.47 -11.18
N ALA A 38 -5.10 -10.20 -10.39
CA ALA A 38 -3.67 -9.92 -10.27
C ALA A 38 -2.90 -10.13 -11.57
N PHE A 39 -3.45 -10.94 -12.48
CA PHE A 39 -2.91 -11.19 -13.82
C PHE A 39 -3.57 -10.34 -14.90
N GLY A 40 -4.52 -9.48 -14.54
CA GLY A 40 -5.23 -8.59 -15.46
C GLY A 40 -4.47 -7.29 -15.72
N TYR A 41 -5.18 -6.31 -16.26
CA TYR A 41 -4.58 -5.03 -16.59
C TYR A 41 -4.63 -4.07 -15.40
N TRP A 42 -3.48 -3.50 -15.07
CA TRP A 42 -3.27 -2.53 -14.01
C TRP A 42 -2.97 -1.17 -14.63
N TRP A 43 -3.87 -0.19 -14.45
CA TRP A 43 -3.58 1.19 -14.80
C TRP A 43 -2.85 1.86 -13.65
N SER A 44 -1.66 2.40 -13.95
CA SER A 44 -0.89 3.22 -13.02
C SER A 44 -0.24 4.38 -13.73
N ARG A 45 -0.35 5.58 -13.17
CA ARG A 45 0.34 6.76 -13.65
C ARG A 45 0.61 7.71 -12.49
N TYR A 46 1.85 8.18 -12.38
CA TYR A 46 2.18 9.28 -11.49
C TYR A 46 1.60 10.58 -12.06
N TRP A 47 0.47 10.99 -11.52
CA TRP A 47 -0.27 12.18 -11.93
C TRP A 47 -1.22 12.60 -10.80
N CYS A 48 -1.41 13.92 -10.63
CA CYS A 48 -2.29 14.49 -9.62
C CYS A 48 -3.76 14.39 -10.07
N TYR A 49 -4.30 13.16 -10.05
CA TYR A 49 -5.69 12.90 -10.41
C TYR A 49 -6.65 13.34 -9.31
N THR A 50 -7.77 13.94 -9.74
CA THR A 50 -8.97 14.06 -8.92
C THR A 50 -9.82 12.78 -9.01
N ASP A 51 -10.74 12.59 -8.05
CA ASP A 51 -11.78 11.56 -8.09
C ASP A 51 -12.51 11.55 -9.46
N ASN A 52 -12.96 12.72 -9.92
CA ASN A 52 -13.70 12.84 -11.18
C ASN A 52 -12.85 12.44 -12.40
N GLU A 53 -11.59 12.82 -12.45
CA GLU A 53 -10.70 12.46 -13.57
C GLU A 53 -10.44 10.96 -13.61
N LEU A 54 -10.31 10.29 -12.45
CA LEU A 54 -10.18 8.84 -12.40
C LEU A 54 -11.48 8.13 -12.83
N ARG A 55 -12.64 8.66 -12.47
CA ARG A 55 -13.92 8.14 -12.97
C ARG A 55 -14.01 8.26 -14.49
N GLN A 56 -13.68 9.42 -15.03
CA GLN A 56 -13.65 9.63 -16.48
C GLN A 56 -12.63 8.73 -17.19
N LEU A 57 -11.46 8.50 -16.57
CA LEU A 57 -10.47 7.56 -17.08
C LEU A 57 -11.07 6.15 -17.22
N VAL A 58 -11.74 5.66 -16.19
CA VAL A 58 -12.38 4.34 -16.21
C VAL A 58 -13.50 4.28 -17.26
N ASP A 59 -14.31 5.32 -17.38
CA ASP A 59 -15.34 5.40 -18.40
C ASP A 59 -14.76 5.40 -19.82
N ASN A 60 -13.55 5.96 -20.02
CA ASN A 60 -12.84 5.85 -21.29
C ASN A 60 -12.41 4.41 -21.58
N PHE A 61 -11.91 3.67 -20.58
CA PHE A 61 -11.61 2.24 -20.75
C PHE A 61 -12.86 1.45 -21.19
N ASP A 62 -14.00 1.71 -20.55
CA ASP A 62 -15.28 1.11 -20.92
C ASP A 62 -15.69 1.49 -22.37
N THR A 63 -15.58 2.77 -22.72
CA THR A 63 -15.95 3.29 -24.05
C THR A 63 -15.15 2.64 -25.18
N TYR A 64 -13.85 2.44 -24.96
CA TYR A 64 -12.96 1.81 -25.92
C TYR A 64 -12.91 0.28 -25.81
N SER A 65 -13.73 -0.30 -24.93
CA SER A 65 -13.75 -1.76 -24.67
C SER A 65 -12.39 -2.31 -24.28
N ILE A 66 -11.60 -1.55 -23.54
CA ILE A 66 -10.31 -1.98 -23.00
C ILE A 66 -10.55 -2.52 -21.58
N PRO A 67 -10.22 -3.79 -21.30
CA PRO A 67 -10.42 -4.33 -19.96
C PRO A 67 -9.49 -3.65 -18.95
N LEU A 68 -10.02 -3.39 -17.75
CA LEU A 68 -9.27 -2.84 -16.62
C LEU A 68 -9.65 -3.62 -15.36
N ASP A 69 -8.66 -4.20 -14.69
CA ASP A 69 -8.86 -5.00 -13.49
C ASP A 69 -8.45 -4.26 -12.22
N VAL A 70 -7.39 -3.45 -12.29
CA VAL A 70 -6.85 -2.74 -11.15
C VAL A 70 -6.56 -1.29 -11.48
N LEU A 71 -7.12 -0.40 -10.67
CA LEU A 71 -6.83 1.03 -10.70
C LEU A 71 -5.82 1.35 -9.60
N VAL A 72 -4.61 1.75 -9.99
CA VAL A 72 -3.59 2.23 -9.06
C VAL A 72 -3.76 3.73 -8.89
N VAL A 73 -4.11 4.17 -7.68
CA VAL A 73 -4.14 5.59 -7.33
C VAL A 73 -2.78 5.94 -6.74
N ASP A 74 -1.98 6.61 -7.55
CA ASP A 74 -0.60 6.95 -7.21
C ASP A 74 -0.54 8.20 -6.33
N MET A 75 0.62 8.59 -5.96
CA MET A 75 1.08 9.63 -5.02
C MET A 75 0.00 10.57 -4.46
N ASP A 76 -0.55 11.45 -5.22
CA ASP A 76 -1.34 12.59 -4.73
C ASP A 76 -2.71 12.23 -4.14
N TRP A 77 -3.03 10.93 -4.01
CA TRP A 77 -4.20 10.48 -3.26
C TRP A 77 -4.14 10.95 -1.80
N HIS A 78 -2.94 11.16 -1.27
CA HIS A 78 -2.64 11.75 0.02
C HIS A 78 -2.01 13.14 -0.14
N TYR A 79 -1.82 13.85 0.96
CA TYR A 79 -1.17 15.16 0.93
C TYR A 79 0.33 15.01 0.65
N THR A 80 0.79 15.55 -0.48
CA THR A 80 2.20 15.55 -0.92
C THR A 80 2.85 16.92 -0.83
N GLU A 81 2.07 18.01 -0.82
CA GLU A 81 2.56 19.38 -0.81
C GLU A 81 2.98 19.92 0.57
N LYS A 82 2.93 19.12 1.62
CA LYS A 82 3.25 19.55 3.00
C LYS A 82 4.76 19.66 3.29
N GLY A 83 5.61 19.62 2.26
CA GLY A 83 7.06 19.81 2.36
C GLY A 83 7.85 18.50 2.25
N LYS A 84 9.16 18.56 2.60
CA LYS A 84 10.03 17.38 2.54
C LYS A 84 9.48 16.24 3.40
N GLY A 85 9.49 15.01 2.86
CA GLY A 85 8.99 13.84 3.54
C GLY A 85 7.47 13.78 3.64
N ALA A 86 6.75 14.52 2.78
CA ALA A 86 5.29 14.49 2.72
C ALA A 86 4.75 13.29 1.92
N TRP A 87 5.58 12.32 1.63
CA TRP A 87 5.18 11.12 0.88
C TRP A 87 4.68 9.97 1.77
N THR A 88 4.36 10.28 3.02
CA THR A 88 3.98 9.29 4.02
C THR A 88 2.71 8.50 3.68
N GLY A 89 1.67 9.19 3.17
CA GLY A 89 0.49 8.52 2.61
C GLY A 89 -0.48 7.92 3.62
N TYR A 90 -0.73 8.59 4.76
CA TYR A 90 -1.68 8.11 5.78
C TYR A 90 -2.93 8.96 5.91
N THR A 91 -3.13 9.94 5.01
CA THR A 91 -4.28 10.85 5.06
C THR A 91 -4.74 11.19 3.65
N TRP A 92 -5.99 10.89 3.33
CA TRP A 92 -6.56 11.23 2.03
C TRP A 92 -6.54 12.73 1.77
N ASN A 93 -6.09 13.11 0.58
CA ASN A 93 -6.16 14.48 0.10
C ASN A 93 -7.62 14.82 -0.27
N ARG A 94 -8.32 15.44 0.69
CA ARG A 94 -9.74 15.76 0.54
C ARG A 94 -10.06 16.79 -0.55
N ARG A 95 -9.05 17.48 -1.07
CA ARG A 95 -9.23 18.39 -2.21
C ARG A 95 -9.38 17.61 -3.51
N LEU A 96 -8.63 16.49 -3.66
CA LEU A 96 -8.67 15.63 -4.83
C LEU A 96 -9.72 14.53 -4.69
N PHE A 97 -9.89 14.02 -3.48
CA PHE A 97 -10.85 12.98 -3.12
C PHE A 97 -11.74 13.48 -1.97
N PRO A 98 -12.79 14.27 -2.25
CA PRO A 98 -13.66 14.80 -1.19
C PRO A 98 -14.37 13.71 -0.41
N ASP A 99 -14.79 12.64 -1.07
CA ASP A 99 -15.41 11.45 -0.49
C ASP A 99 -14.69 10.16 -0.90
N PRO A 100 -13.57 9.81 -0.24
CA PRO A 100 -12.84 8.59 -0.57
C PRO A 100 -13.67 7.31 -0.43
N LYS A 101 -14.60 7.30 0.53
CA LYS A 101 -15.49 6.15 0.73
C LYS A 101 -16.42 5.97 -0.48
N GLY A 102 -17.03 7.03 -0.95
CA GLY A 102 -17.87 7.01 -2.14
C GLY A 102 -17.07 6.65 -3.39
N PHE A 103 -15.82 7.14 -3.51
CA PHE A 103 -14.92 6.75 -4.59
C PHE A 103 -14.64 5.24 -4.59
N LEU A 104 -14.29 4.66 -3.44
CA LEU A 104 -14.01 3.22 -3.34
C LEU A 104 -15.28 2.37 -3.57
N GLN A 105 -16.44 2.83 -3.12
CA GLN A 105 -17.71 2.16 -3.39
C GLN A 105 -18.06 2.17 -4.88
N TRP A 106 -17.84 3.31 -5.55
CA TRP A 106 -18.01 3.42 -7.00
C TRP A 106 -17.06 2.47 -7.73
N ALA A 107 -15.76 2.44 -7.41
CA ALA A 107 -14.81 1.53 -8.03
C ALA A 107 -15.25 0.07 -7.85
N GLY A 108 -15.73 -0.30 -6.66
CA GLY A 108 -16.29 -1.62 -6.39
C GLY A 108 -17.53 -1.94 -7.25
N SER A 109 -18.41 -0.95 -7.50
CA SER A 109 -19.58 -1.13 -8.40
C SER A 109 -19.18 -1.38 -9.85
N LYS A 110 -18.00 -0.89 -10.27
CA LYS A 110 -17.37 -1.15 -11.57
C LYS A 110 -16.56 -2.46 -11.59
N GLN A 111 -16.54 -3.22 -10.50
CA GLN A 111 -15.74 -4.45 -10.32
C GLN A 111 -14.22 -4.21 -10.38
N LEU A 112 -13.78 -2.97 -10.15
CA LEU A 112 -12.37 -2.61 -10.10
C LEU A 112 -11.78 -2.86 -8.73
N ASN A 113 -10.58 -3.42 -8.72
CA ASN A 113 -9.73 -3.40 -7.55
C ASN A 113 -8.96 -2.08 -7.50
N VAL A 114 -8.89 -1.46 -6.33
CA VAL A 114 -8.13 -0.22 -6.13
C VAL A 114 -6.94 -0.53 -5.25
N THR A 115 -5.77 -0.05 -5.64
CA THR A 115 -4.59 -0.01 -4.78
C THR A 115 -4.04 1.40 -4.75
N ILE A 116 -3.39 1.73 -3.65
CA ILE A 116 -2.77 3.04 -3.41
C ILE A 116 -1.31 2.82 -3.07
N ASN A 117 -0.45 3.77 -3.39
CA ASN A 117 0.94 3.67 -2.98
C ASN A 117 1.18 4.27 -1.59
N LEU A 118 2.21 3.79 -0.94
CA LEU A 118 2.67 4.24 0.36
C LEU A 118 4.19 4.34 0.35
N HIS A 119 4.72 5.34 1.04
CA HIS A 119 6.16 5.50 1.25
C HIS A 119 6.51 5.45 2.75
N PRO A 120 6.48 4.26 3.36
CA PRO A 120 6.73 4.12 4.80
C PRO A 120 8.09 4.66 5.24
N ALA A 121 9.07 4.69 4.32
CA ALA A 121 10.40 5.24 4.59
C ALA A 121 10.39 6.74 4.95
N ASP A 122 9.35 7.47 4.57
CA ASP A 122 9.18 8.88 4.92
C ASP A 122 8.58 9.09 6.33
N GLY A 123 8.31 7.99 7.04
CA GLY A 123 7.76 8.02 8.39
C GLY A 123 6.30 8.46 8.45
N ILE A 124 5.91 9.09 9.55
CA ILE A 124 4.56 9.64 9.74
C ILE A 124 4.68 11.05 10.30
N LYS A 125 4.00 11.99 9.65
CA LYS A 125 4.10 13.40 10.01
C LYS A 125 2.95 13.86 10.93
N PRO A 126 3.16 14.92 11.73
CA PRO A 126 2.15 15.40 12.69
C PRO A 126 0.81 15.82 12.09
N TYR A 127 0.75 16.14 10.81
CA TYR A 127 -0.49 16.49 10.13
C TYR A 127 -1.33 15.29 9.69
N GLU A 128 -0.78 14.08 9.79
CA GLU A 128 -1.47 12.87 9.38
C GLU A 128 -2.57 12.48 10.37
N GLU A 129 -3.72 12.02 9.87
CA GLU A 129 -4.84 11.58 10.70
C GLU A 129 -4.43 10.45 11.67
N GLN A 130 -3.50 9.59 11.26
CA GLN A 130 -3.04 8.46 12.06
C GLN A 130 -1.87 8.81 13.01
N TYR A 131 -1.30 10.02 12.89
CA TYR A 131 -0.14 10.43 13.70
C TYR A 131 -0.36 10.28 15.21
N PRO A 132 -1.46 10.74 15.82
CA PRO A 132 -1.61 10.65 17.27
C PRO A 132 -1.62 9.21 17.79
N ALA A 133 -2.23 8.28 17.01
CA ALA A 133 -2.26 6.88 17.37
C ALA A 133 -0.88 6.25 17.29
N MET A 134 -0.13 6.53 16.23
CA MET A 134 1.21 6.02 16.03
C MET A 134 2.21 6.61 17.02
N ALA A 135 2.15 7.91 17.30
CA ALA A 135 3.00 8.56 18.29
C ALA A 135 2.86 7.90 19.67
N ARG A 136 1.62 7.69 20.14
CA ARG A 136 1.38 6.96 21.40
C ARG A 136 1.92 5.55 21.36
N TRP A 137 1.73 4.83 20.26
CA TRP A 137 2.25 3.48 20.09
C TRP A 137 3.79 3.43 20.18
N MET A 138 4.45 4.46 19.68
CA MET A 138 5.90 4.63 19.76
C MET A 138 6.38 5.09 21.14
N GLY A 139 5.47 5.42 22.06
CA GLY A 139 5.81 5.98 23.37
C GLY A 139 6.16 7.47 23.32
N MET A 140 5.77 8.15 22.25
CA MET A 140 5.95 9.60 22.06
C MET A 140 4.70 10.37 22.50
N ASN A 141 4.91 11.59 22.99
CA ASN A 141 3.79 12.51 23.22
C ASN A 141 3.32 13.12 21.91
N PRO A 142 2.09 12.87 21.44
CA PRO A 142 1.61 13.42 20.17
C PRO A 142 1.50 14.95 20.17
N ASP A 143 1.36 15.58 21.35
CA ASP A 143 1.23 17.05 21.46
C ASP A 143 2.55 17.78 21.15
N GLU A 144 3.68 17.08 21.25
CA GLU A 144 4.98 17.63 20.87
C GLU A 144 5.14 17.79 19.36
N LYS A 145 4.28 17.17 18.55
CA LYS A 145 4.25 17.25 17.08
C LYS A 145 5.62 16.98 16.42
N LYS A 146 6.37 16.04 16.99
CA LYS A 146 7.65 15.59 16.43
C LYS A 146 7.41 14.58 15.32
N ASP A 147 8.16 14.70 14.23
CA ASP A 147 8.12 13.71 13.15
C ASP A 147 8.44 12.31 13.69
N ILE A 148 7.68 11.33 13.23
CA ILE A 148 8.01 9.93 13.40
C ILE A 148 8.83 9.55 12.18
N ASP A 149 10.15 9.57 12.31
CA ASP A 149 11.08 9.38 11.22
C ASP A 149 11.58 7.92 11.19
N TRP A 150 11.55 7.35 10.01
CA TRP A 150 12.08 6.00 9.77
C TRP A 150 13.60 5.93 9.84
N ALA A 151 14.29 6.90 9.24
CA ALA A 151 15.73 6.85 9.04
C ALA A 151 16.55 7.15 10.29
N ALA A 152 15.99 7.93 11.22
CA ALA A 152 16.66 8.32 12.47
C ALA A 152 16.42 7.33 13.61
N SER A 153 15.59 6.32 13.39
CA SER A 153 15.07 5.53 14.46
C SER A 153 15.75 4.18 14.58
N ASP A 154 15.99 3.85 15.81
CA ASP A 154 16.27 2.55 16.38
C ASP A 154 15.57 1.40 15.62
N LYS A 155 16.25 0.25 15.50
CA LYS A 155 15.72 -1.01 14.95
C LYS A 155 14.34 -1.40 15.53
N ARG A 156 14.04 -0.96 16.75
CA ARG A 156 12.73 -1.10 17.41
C ARG A 156 11.60 -0.38 16.67
N PHE A 157 11.89 0.67 15.90
CA PHE A 157 10.90 1.38 15.10
C PHE A 157 10.32 0.47 14.02
N MET A 158 11.18 -0.22 13.28
CA MET A 158 10.77 -1.14 12.21
C MET A 158 9.81 -2.21 12.72
N MET A 159 10.16 -2.84 13.83
CA MET A 159 9.33 -3.90 14.43
C MET A 159 7.98 -3.34 14.91
N LYS A 160 8.00 -2.18 15.61
CA LYS A 160 6.79 -1.51 16.07
C LYS A 160 5.94 -1.00 14.91
N TYR A 161 6.56 -0.41 13.91
CA TYR A 161 5.87 0.07 12.71
C TYR A 161 5.22 -1.08 11.93
N GLN A 162 5.95 -2.16 11.69
CA GLN A 162 5.41 -3.34 11.03
C GLN A 162 4.25 -3.94 11.81
N SER A 163 4.37 -4.06 13.13
CA SER A 163 3.29 -4.57 13.98
C SER A 163 2.07 -3.64 14.03
N TRP A 164 2.25 -2.34 13.84
CA TRP A 164 1.17 -1.37 13.76
C TRP A 164 0.58 -1.28 12.35
N ALA A 165 1.42 -1.19 11.33
CA ALA A 165 1.01 -1.04 9.94
C ALA A 165 0.32 -2.30 9.40
N LEU A 166 0.78 -3.51 9.78
CA LEU A 166 0.17 -4.77 9.34
C LEU A 166 -1.30 -4.93 9.75
N PRO A 167 -1.71 -4.67 11.02
CA PRO A 167 -3.13 -4.67 11.37
C PRO A 167 -3.91 -3.51 10.76
N SER A 168 -3.29 -2.33 10.60
CA SER A 168 -3.94 -1.17 9.99
C SER A 168 -4.04 -1.31 8.47
N SER A 169 -3.02 -1.84 7.81
CA SER A 169 -3.12 -2.22 6.39
C SER A 169 -4.10 -3.38 6.18
N ARG A 170 -4.17 -4.34 7.11
CA ARG A 170 -5.25 -5.33 7.13
C ARG A 170 -6.61 -4.70 7.43
N ARG A 171 -6.71 -3.70 8.30
CA ARG A 171 -7.96 -2.94 8.51
C ARG A 171 -8.30 -2.08 7.31
N TRP A 172 -7.33 -1.50 6.62
CA TRP A 172 -7.54 -0.82 5.34
C TRP A 172 -7.90 -1.82 4.23
N LEU A 173 -7.18 -2.91 4.11
CA LEU A 173 -7.49 -4.01 3.21
C LEU A 173 -8.79 -4.72 3.63
N THR A 174 -9.06 -4.91 4.93
CA THR A 174 -10.32 -5.49 5.43
C THR A 174 -11.46 -4.48 5.37
N HIS A 175 -11.20 -3.19 5.47
CA HIS A 175 -12.23 -2.19 5.21
C HIS A 175 -12.53 -2.07 3.72
N CYS A 176 -11.53 -2.16 2.89
CA CYS A 176 -11.71 -2.41 1.45
C CYS A 176 -12.35 -3.80 1.22
N GLN A 177 -11.90 -4.87 1.89
CA GLN A 177 -12.43 -6.23 1.76
C GLN A 177 -13.79 -6.43 2.43
N SER A 178 -14.14 -5.76 3.54
CA SER A 178 -15.47 -5.87 4.16
C SER A 178 -16.56 -5.19 3.33
N LEU A 179 -16.17 -4.32 2.41
CA LEU A 179 -17.05 -3.87 1.32
C LEU A 179 -17.19 -4.93 0.23
N TRP A 180 -16.30 -5.95 0.19
CA TRP A 180 -16.26 -7.02 -0.81
C TRP A 180 -16.84 -8.35 -0.34
N SER A 181 -16.92 -8.61 0.97
CA SER A 181 -17.36 -9.92 1.53
C SER A 181 -18.88 -10.03 1.76
N LYS A 182 -19.66 -9.12 1.23
CA LYS A 182 -21.13 -9.22 1.21
C LYS A 182 -21.63 -9.52 -0.21
N ARG A 183 -21.11 -10.59 -0.79
CA ARG A 183 -21.75 -11.33 -1.88
C ARG A 183 -21.67 -12.82 -1.60
#